data_45d04e0f829c475c0ef17de34f455b13
#
_entry.id   45d04e0f829c475c0ef17de34f455b13
#
_cell.length_a   1.000
_cell.length_b   1.000
_cell.length_c   1.000
_cell.angle_alpha   90.00
_cell.angle_beta   90.00
_cell.angle_gamma   90.00
#
_symmetry.space_group_name_H-M   'P 1'
#
loop_
_entity.id
_entity.type
_entity.pdbx_description
1 polymer ?
#
loop_
_entity_poly.entity_id
_entity_poly.type
_entity_poly.pdbx_seq_one_letter_code
_entity_poly.pdbx_strand_id
1 'polypeptide(L)'
;MSNPQKTSILDKNWQAKTYDERTVLAITQRYSISEVLAKLLNIRKIPFDEIADFLDPKIKNILPNPFELGDMKIAVNHVMNAINSNKKITIFGDYDVDGATSSAILKRYFRDLGIEVGIYIPDRILEGYGPNSEALLNLKKNGTDLVIMVDCGTVAFEPWQTAKKAGVEIIVIDHHLGVIDKPEASAIINPNLINEEFSHKN
;
A
#
# COMPACT_ATOMS: atom_id res chain seq x y z
N MET A 1 11.94 -40.60 23.79
CA MET A 1 10.69 -41.32 23.44
C MET A 1 10.04 -40.58 22.31
N SER A 2 9.99 -41.14 21.12
CA SER A 2 9.37 -40.55 19.95
C SER A 2 7.86 -40.49 20.12
N ASN A 3 7.30 -39.29 20.15
CA ASN A 3 5.85 -39.08 20.20
C ASN A 3 5.23 -39.75 18.96
N PRO A 4 4.19 -40.59 19.09
CA PRO A 4 3.56 -41.24 17.95
C PRO A 4 3.04 -40.14 17.00
N GLN A 5 3.42 -40.20 15.74
CA GLN A 5 2.91 -39.33 14.71
C GLN A 5 1.38 -39.49 14.63
N LYS A 6 0.63 -38.48 15.12
CA LYS A 6 -0.82 -38.46 14.96
C LYS A 6 -1.15 -37.98 13.54
N THR A 7 -1.45 -38.90 12.65
CA THR A 7 -2.04 -38.58 11.36
C THR A 7 -3.50 -38.15 11.52
N SER A 8 -3.91 -37.12 10.80
CA SER A 8 -5.32 -36.71 10.75
C SER A 8 -6.14 -37.67 9.88
N ILE A 9 -7.48 -37.57 9.91
CA ILE A 9 -8.41 -38.34 9.08
C ILE A 9 -8.07 -38.19 7.57
N LEU A 10 -7.43 -37.08 7.17
CA LEU A 10 -6.99 -36.82 5.80
C LEU A 10 -5.53 -37.24 5.57
N ASP A 11 -4.98 -38.11 6.40
CA ASP A 11 -3.61 -38.62 6.33
C ASP A 11 -2.52 -37.52 6.34
N LYS A 12 -2.82 -36.39 7.04
CA LYS A 12 -1.88 -35.29 7.25
C LYS A 12 -1.13 -35.47 8.56
N ASN A 13 0.18 -35.28 8.53
CA ASN A 13 1.02 -35.25 9.71
C ASN A 13 1.03 -33.83 10.31
N TRP A 14 0.51 -33.68 11.52
CA TRP A 14 0.51 -32.41 12.26
C TRP A 14 1.81 -32.28 13.05
N GLN A 15 2.58 -31.25 12.72
CA GLN A 15 3.79 -30.91 13.46
C GLN A 15 3.60 -29.59 14.19
N ALA A 16 3.79 -29.61 15.52
CA ALA A 16 3.81 -28.38 16.30
C ALA A 16 5.11 -27.62 16.03
N LYS A 17 5.00 -26.30 15.77
CA LYS A 17 6.19 -25.45 15.67
C LYS A 17 6.85 -25.34 17.05
N THR A 18 8.17 -25.28 17.07
CA THR A 18 8.96 -25.08 18.29
C THR A 18 8.85 -23.64 18.76
N TYR A 19 8.91 -23.45 20.07
CA TYR A 19 8.94 -22.15 20.73
C TYR A 19 9.89 -22.21 21.95
N ASP A 20 10.35 -21.04 22.41
CA ASP A 20 11.16 -20.94 23.60
C ASP A 20 10.31 -20.73 24.85
N GLU A 21 10.30 -21.71 25.76
CA GLU A 21 9.46 -21.70 26.97
C GLU A 21 9.75 -20.51 27.89
N ARG A 22 11.03 -20.08 27.99
CA ARG A 22 11.41 -18.95 28.84
C ARG A 22 10.86 -17.65 28.30
N THR A 23 10.97 -17.44 27.01
CA THR A 23 10.39 -16.26 26.31
C THR A 23 8.86 -16.26 26.42
N VAL A 24 8.21 -17.41 26.21
CA VAL A 24 6.76 -17.52 26.39
C VAL A 24 6.32 -17.15 27.79
N LEU A 25 7.00 -17.64 28.81
CA LEU A 25 6.69 -17.29 30.21
C LEU A 25 6.89 -15.77 30.46
N ALA A 26 7.99 -15.20 29.99
CA ALA A 26 8.25 -13.76 30.10
C ALA A 26 7.17 -12.91 29.43
N ILE A 27 6.75 -13.28 28.20
CA ILE A 27 5.66 -12.62 27.48
C ILE A 27 4.35 -12.71 28.27
N THR A 28 3.98 -13.91 28.73
CA THR A 28 2.77 -14.15 29.52
C THR A 28 2.72 -13.25 30.76
N GLN A 29 3.81 -13.19 31.50
CA GLN A 29 3.89 -12.37 32.72
C GLN A 29 3.89 -10.87 32.44
N ARG A 30 4.69 -10.43 31.45
CA ARG A 30 4.85 -9.00 31.12
C ARG A 30 3.58 -8.37 30.59
N TYR A 31 2.88 -9.08 29.70
CA TYR A 31 1.69 -8.56 29.00
C TYR A 31 0.37 -9.07 29.54
N SER A 32 0.38 -9.91 30.60
CA SER A 32 -0.82 -10.51 31.23
C SER A 32 -1.75 -11.20 30.23
N ILE A 33 -1.17 -11.87 29.22
CA ILE A 33 -1.91 -12.60 28.18
C ILE A 33 -1.85 -14.11 28.40
N SER A 34 -2.72 -14.85 27.69
CA SER A 34 -2.74 -16.32 27.79
C SER A 34 -1.43 -16.93 27.24
N GLU A 35 -1.05 -18.08 27.82
CA GLU A 35 0.11 -18.84 27.34
C GLU A 35 0.01 -19.21 25.83
N VAL A 36 -1.19 -19.52 25.36
CA VAL A 36 -1.43 -19.84 23.94
C VAL A 36 -1.09 -18.65 23.05
N LEU A 37 -1.52 -17.44 23.41
CA LEU A 37 -1.20 -16.24 22.65
C LEU A 37 0.29 -15.91 22.71
N ALA A 38 0.92 -16.06 23.87
CA ALA A 38 2.37 -15.88 24.02
C ALA A 38 3.18 -16.87 23.15
N LYS A 39 2.75 -18.14 23.07
CA LYS A 39 3.34 -19.13 22.14
C LYS A 39 3.21 -18.71 20.68
N LEU A 40 2.04 -18.23 20.28
CA LEU A 40 1.82 -17.75 18.90
C LEU A 40 2.72 -16.57 18.54
N LEU A 41 2.86 -15.59 19.44
CA LEU A 41 3.75 -14.45 19.26
C LEU A 41 5.21 -14.89 19.12
N ASN A 42 5.67 -15.80 20.00
CA ASN A 42 7.03 -16.34 19.94
C ASN A 42 7.29 -17.15 18.66
N ILE A 43 6.35 -18.03 18.25
CA ILE A 43 6.44 -18.79 17.01
C ILE A 43 6.51 -17.88 15.78
N ARG A 44 5.82 -16.74 15.81
CA ARG A 44 5.84 -15.71 14.75
C ARG A 44 7.04 -14.78 14.84
N LYS A 45 7.90 -14.96 15.85
CA LYS A 45 9.11 -14.16 16.09
C LYS A 45 8.82 -12.66 16.23
N ILE A 46 7.66 -12.30 16.81
CA ILE A 46 7.39 -10.90 17.14
C ILE A 46 8.42 -10.46 18.20
N PRO A 47 9.19 -9.37 17.95
CA PRO A 47 10.17 -8.85 18.90
C PRO A 47 9.51 -8.52 20.23
N PHE A 48 10.20 -8.78 21.35
CA PHE A 48 9.63 -8.63 22.68
C PHE A 48 9.14 -7.20 22.97
N ASP A 49 9.86 -6.22 22.51
CA ASP A 49 9.57 -4.79 22.63
C ASP A 49 8.43 -4.30 21.72
N GLU A 50 8.14 -5.02 20.64
CA GLU A 50 7.06 -4.69 19.71
C GLU A 50 5.72 -5.35 20.09
N ILE A 51 5.70 -6.28 21.05
CA ILE A 51 4.47 -7.03 21.40
C ILE A 51 3.34 -6.11 21.85
N ALA A 52 3.64 -5.03 22.59
CA ALA A 52 2.62 -4.10 23.06
C ALA A 52 1.88 -3.44 21.87
N ASP A 53 2.62 -2.93 20.90
CA ASP A 53 2.07 -2.29 19.71
C ASP A 53 1.41 -3.30 18.77
N PHE A 54 1.91 -4.54 18.74
CA PHE A 54 1.29 -5.63 17.98
C PHE A 54 -0.09 -6.03 18.54
N LEU A 55 -0.24 -6.03 19.87
CA LEU A 55 -1.50 -6.39 20.56
C LEU A 55 -2.53 -5.26 20.59
N ASP A 56 -2.09 -4.01 20.65
CA ASP A 56 -2.94 -2.80 20.64
C ASP A 56 -2.37 -1.77 19.62
N PRO A 57 -2.50 -2.06 18.30
CA PRO A 57 -1.91 -1.24 17.27
C PRO A 57 -2.61 0.11 17.18
N LYS A 58 -1.88 1.19 17.46
CA LYS A 58 -2.34 2.57 17.31
C LYS A 58 -1.62 3.23 16.16
N ILE A 59 -2.35 3.68 15.15
CA ILE A 59 -1.79 4.32 13.95
C ILE A 59 -0.73 5.36 14.30
N LYS A 60 -0.99 6.24 15.27
CA LYS A 60 -0.06 7.29 15.69
C LYS A 60 1.29 6.77 16.23
N ASN A 61 1.35 5.52 16.71
CA ASN A 61 2.56 4.92 17.30
C ASN A 61 3.33 4.11 16.26
N ILE A 62 2.62 3.49 15.31
CA ILE A 62 3.21 2.51 14.38
C ILE A 62 3.32 3.02 12.95
N LEU A 63 2.66 4.16 12.61
CA LEU A 63 2.76 4.73 11.27
C LEU A 63 4.18 5.28 11.06
N PRO A 64 4.95 4.72 10.11
CA PRO A 64 6.29 5.22 9.81
C PRO A 64 6.23 6.61 9.18
N ASN A 65 7.39 7.28 9.14
CA ASN A 65 7.49 8.55 8.43
C ASN A 65 7.29 8.31 6.92
N PRO A 66 6.26 8.90 6.28
CA PRO A 66 6.00 8.67 4.87
C PRO A 66 7.15 9.10 3.95
N PHE A 67 8.03 9.99 4.40
CA PHE A 67 9.23 10.41 3.65
C PHE A 67 10.35 9.36 3.61
N GLU A 68 10.20 8.24 4.30
CA GLU A 68 11.06 7.06 4.14
C GLU A 68 10.77 6.32 2.83
N LEU A 69 9.59 6.52 2.21
CA LEU A 69 9.28 6.01 0.87
C LEU A 69 10.01 6.81 -0.22
N GLY A 70 10.69 6.13 -1.11
CA GLY A 70 11.68 6.70 -2.02
C GLY A 70 11.24 7.93 -2.82
N ASP A 71 10.12 7.87 -3.53
CA ASP A 71 9.64 8.98 -4.35
C ASP A 71 8.67 9.93 -3.63
N MET A 72 8.41 9.75 -2.32
CA MET A 72 7.42 10.55 -1.58
C MET A 72 7.68 12.06 -1.68
N LYS A 73 8.94 12.48 -1.51
CA LYS A 73 9.31 13.89 -1.59
C LYS A 73 9.10 14.48 -2.99
N ILE A 74 9.37 13.68 -4.02
CA ILE A 74 9.16 14.05 -5.42
C ILE A 74 7.66 14.22 -5.68
N ALA A 75 6.85 13.25 -5.24
CA ALA A 75 5.40 13.30 -5.38
C ALA A 75 4.77 14.52 -4.70
N VAL A 76 5.18 14.81 -3.46
CA VAL A 76 4.71 16.00 -2.74
C VAL A 76 5.04 17.27 -3.51
N ASN A 77 6.24 17.40 -4.09
CA ASN A 77 6.62 18.56 -4.87
C ASN A 77 5.75 18.71 -6.13
N HIS A 78 5.44 17.61 -6.84
CA HIS A 78 4.54 17.65 -8.00
C HIS A 78 3.13 18.10 -7.60
N VAL A 79 2.58 17.58 -6.51
CA VAL A 79 1.26 17.99 -5.98
C VAL A 79 1.27 19.47 -5.61
N MET A 80 2.27 19.94 -4.87
CA MET A 80 2.39 21.35 -4.48
C MET A 80 2.50 22.29 -5.69
N ASN A 81 3.28 21.90 -6.70
CA ASN A 81 3.39 22.65 -7.95
C ASN A 81 2.06 22.70 -8.70
N ALA A 82 1.33 21.58 -8.75
CA ALA A 82 0.01 21.53 -9.38
C ALA A 82 -1.00 22.48 -8.67
N ILE A 83 -1.01 22.46 -7.34
CA ILE A 83 -1.86 23.36 -6.54
C ILE A 83 -1.49 24.82 -6.79
N ASN A 84 -0.21 25.18 -6.68
CA ASN A 84 0.26 26.56 -6.84
C ASN A 84 0.03 27.11 -8.24
N SER A 85 -0.01 26.24 -9.25
CA SER A 85 -0.24 26.58 -10.65
C SER A 85 -1.72 26.44 -11.06
N ASN A 86 -2.63 26.20 -10.15
CA ASN A 86 -4.06 25.96 -10.41
C ASN A 86 -4.31 24.87 -11.47
N LYS A 87 -3.45 23.86 -11.52
CA LYS A 87 -3.62 22.70 -12.40
C LYS A 87 -4.81 21.85 -11.96
N LYS A 88 -5.53 21.28 -12.93
CA LYS A 88 -6.61 20.34 -12.65
C LYS A 88 -6.06 18.98 -12.23
N ILE A 89 -6.40 18.56 -11.01
CA ILE A 89 -5.99 17.28 -10.43
C ILE A 89 -7.15 16.29 -10.50
N THR A 90 -6.87 15.06 -10.91
CA THR A 90 -7.83 13.95 -10.88
C THR A 90 -7.21 12.77 -10.14
N ILE A 91 -7.97 12.20 -9.21
CA ILE A 91 -7.64 10.95 -8.51
C ILE A 91 -8.17 9.81 -9.37
N PHE A 92 -7.29 8.88 -9.73
CA PHE A 92 -7.63 7.66 -10.46
C PHE A 92 -7.53 6.49 -9.48
N GLY A 93 -8.65 5.90 -9.08
CA GLY A 93 -8.71 4.79 -8.11
C GLY A 93 -9.04 3.47 -8.76
N ASP A 94 -8.67 2.37 -8.09
CA ASP A 94 -9.25 1.08 -8.42
C ASP A 94 -10.70 0.98 -7.93
N TYR A 95 -11.44 -0.01 -8.43
CA TYR A 95 -12.87 -0.22 -8.14
C TYR A 95 -13.12 -1.04 -6.87
N ASP A 96 -12.10 -1.54 -6.19
CA ASP A 96 -12.23 -2.30 -4.95
C ASP A 96 -12.23 -1.42 -3.69
N VAL A 97 -12.17 -2.04 -2.52
CA VAL A 97 -12.23 -1.33 -1.23
C VAL A 97 -11.02 -0.42 -1.03
N ASP A 98 -9.82 -0.87 -1.42
CA ASP A 98 -8.59 -0.11 -1.21
C ASP A 98 -8.55 1.09 -2.15
N GLY A 99 -8.92 0.93 -3.42
CA GLY A 99 -9.04 2.03 -4.37
C GLY A 99 -10.13 3.04 -3.97
N ALA A 100 -11.30 2.57 -3.54
CA ALA A 100 -12.39 3.43 -3.11
C ALA A 100 -12.04 4.24 -1.84
N THR A 101 -11.44 3.59 -0.83
CA THR A 101 -11.08 4.25 0.43
C THR A 101 -9.92 5.23 0.25
N SER A 102 -8.90 4.87 -0.53
CA SER A 102 -7.77 5.75 -0.87
C SER A 102 -8.24 6.99 -1.63
N SER A 103 -9.13 6.80 -2.62
CA SER A 103 -9.75 7.92 -3.35
C SER A 103 -10.53 8.85 -2.43
N ALA A 104 -11.31 8.28 -1.49
CA ALA A 104 -12.08 9.06 -0.53
C ALA A 104 -11.20 9.85 0.44
N ILE A 105 -10.10 9.27 0.91
CA ILE A 105 -9.12 9.94 1.80
C ILE A 105 -8.52 11.16 1.09
N LEU A 106 -8.01 10.99 -0.13
CA LEU A 106 -7.43 12.10 -0.89
C LEU A 106 -8.47 13.16 -1.25
N LYS A 107 -9.67 12.76 -1.69
CA LYS A 107 -10.75 13.71 -2.00
C LYS A 107 -11.12 14.55 -0.79
N ARG A 108 -11.23 13.94 0.39
CA ARG A 108 -11.51 14.67 1.64
C ARG A 108 -10.38 15.62 2.00
N TYR A 109 -9.13 15.16 1.90
CA TYR A 109 -7.97 15.99 2.20
C TYR A 109 -7.91 17.25 1.31
N PHE A 110 -8.05 17.10 -0.01
CA PHE A 110 -8.07 18.24 -0.92
C PHE A 110 -9.26 19.17 -0.67
N ARG A 111 -10.45 18.62 -0.41
CA ARG A 111 -11.63 19.41 -0.04
C ARG A 111 -11.39 20.23 1.21
N ASP A 112 -10.78 19.66 2.24
CA ASP A 112 -10.52 20.36 3.50
C ASP A 112 -9.47 21.48 3.33
N LEU A 113 -8.66 21.41 2.25
CA LEU A 113 -7.77 22.49 1.80
C LEU A 113 -8.47 23.51 0.85
N GLY A 114 -9.74 23.33 0.55
CA GLY A 114 -10.47 24.17 -0.40
C GLY A 114 -10.12 23.91 -1.88
N ILE A 115 -9.51 22.77 -2.18
CA ILE A 115 -9.07 22.38 -3.54
C ILE A 115 -10.06 21.37 -4.11
N GLU A 116 -10.61 21.68 -5.30
CA GLU A 116 -11.47 20.75 -6.01
C GLU A 116 -10.63 19.78 -6.85
N VAL A 117 -10.88 18.47 -6.67
CA VAL A 117 -10.26 17.41 -7.45
C VAL A 117 -11.32 16.48 -8.03
N GLY A 118 -11.09 15.97 -9.26
CA GLY A 118 -11.91 14.94 -9.87
C GLY A 118 -11.63 13.56 -9.24
N ILE A 119 -12.58 12.64 -9.41
CA ILE A 119 -12.36 11.20 -9.19
C ILE A 119 -12.72 10.47 -10.47
N TYR A 120 -11.91 9.50 -10.85
CA TYR A 120 -12.16 8.56 -11.93
C TYR A 120 -11.90 7.14 -11.42
N ILE A 121 -12.88 6.28 -11.59
CA ILE A 121 -12.77 4.85 -11.28
C ILE A 121 -13.17 4.12 -12.57
N PRO A 122 -12.30 3.28 -13.15
CA PRO A 122 -12.60 2.57 -14.39
C PRO A 122 -13.74 1.56 -14.20
N ASP A 123 -14.56 1.40 -15.22
CA ASP A 123 -15.57 0.33 -15.24
C ASP A 123 -14.88 -1.03 -15.44
N ARG A 124 -15.05 -1.91 -14.44
CA ARG A 124 -14.41 -3.24 -14.44
C ARG A 124 -14.72 -4.06 -15.69
N ILE A 125 -15.92 -3.94 -16.23
CA ILE A 125 -16.41 -4.77 -17.35
C ILE A 125 -15.97 -4.17 -18.68
N LEU A 126 -16.05 -2.84 -18.83
CA LEU A 126 -15.79 -2.15 -20.07
C LEU A 126 -14.31 -1.78 -20.25
N GLU A 127 -13.63 -1.44 -19.17
CA GLU A 127 -12.27 -0.90 -19.20
C GLU A 127 -11.22 -1.86 -18.61
N GLY A 128 -11.65 -2.84 -17.80
CA GLY A 128 -10.76 -3.80 -17.14
C GLY A 128 -10.14 -3.25 -15.86
N TYR A 129 -9.00 -3.85 -15.45
CA TYR A 129 -8.27 -3.50 -14.24
C TYR A 129 -7.20 -2.44 -14.52
N GLY A 130 -7.13 -1.44 -13.66
CA GLY A 130 -6.07 -0.44 -13.66
C GLY A 130 -6.21 0.61 -14.77
N PRO A 131 -5.17 1.45 -14.93
CA PRO A 131 -5.20 2.52 -15.90
C PRO A 131 -5.06 1.99 -17.33
N ASN A 132 -5.83 2.60 -18.26
CA ASN A 132 -5.74 2.35 -19.68
C ASN A 132 -5.48 3.67 -20.45
N SER A 133 -4.91 3.56 -21.64
CA SER A 133 -4.50 4.71 -22.45
C SER A 133 -5.68 5.60 -22.84
N GLU A 134 -6.85 5.03 -23.12
CA GLU A 134 -8.04 5.77 -23.53
C GLU A 134 -8.59 6.62 -22.37
N ALA A 135 -8.68 6.05 -21.17
CA ALA A 135 -9.10 6.78 -19.97
C ALA A 135 -8.21 7.99 -19.71
N LEU A 136 -6.87 7.83 -19.81
CA LEU A 136 -5.93 8.93 -19.58
C LEU A 136 -6.04 10.03 -20.64
N LEU A 137 -6.24 9.67 -21.90
CA LEU A 137 -6.49 10.65 -22.97
C LEU A 137 -7.82 11.38 -22.77
N ASN A 138 -8.85 10.71 -22.30
CA ASN A 138 -10.15 11.32 -21.99
C ASN A 138 -10.04 12.27 -20.79
N LEU A 139 -9.28 11.92 -19.75
CA LEU A 139 -8.97 12.82 -18.63
C LEU A 139 -8.25 14.07 -19.12
N LYS A 140 -7.28 13.94 -20.03
CA LYS A 140 -6.59 15.10 -20.63
C LYS A 140 -7.53 15.99 -21.43
N LYS A 141 -8.37 15.40 -22.28
CA LYS A 141 -9.39 16.15 -23.04
C LYS A 141 -10.32 16.96 -22.13
N ASN A 142 -10.60 16.43 -20.93
CA ASN A 142 -11.39 17.10 -19.89
C ASN A 142 -10.56 18.09 -19.05
N GLY A 143 -9.33 18.39 -19.45
CA GLY A 143 -8.47 19.40 -18.83
C GLY A 143 -7.64 18.92 -17.65
N THR A 144 -7.55 17.61 -17.36
CA THR A 144 -6.69 17.09 -16.30
C THR A 144 -5.21 17.28 -16.65
N ASP A 145 -4.44 17.82 -15.72
CA ASP A 145 -3.01 18.07 -15.85
C ASP A 145 -2.18 17.12 -14.98
N LEU A 146 -2.70 16.75 -13.80
CA LEU A 146 -2.09 15.80 -12.88
C LEU A 146 -3.09 14.70 -12.53
N VAL A 147 -2.67 13.44 -12.69
CA VAL A 147 -3.40 12.26 -12.22
C VAL A 147 -2.66 11.68 -11.02
N ILE A 148 -3.36 11.49 -9.91
CA ILE A 148 -2.88 10.75 -8.74
C ILE A 148 -3.56 9.39 -8.79
N MET A 149 -2.80 8.36 -9.14
CA MET A 149 -3.29 6.98 -9.13
C MET A 149 -3.17 6.41 -7.74
N VAL A 150 -4.20 5.76 -7.27
CA VAL A 150 -4.24 5.09 -5.97
C VAL A 150 -4.64 3.64 -6.14
N ASP A 151 -3.91 2.75 -5.46
CA ASP A 151 -4.15 1.31 -5.46
C ASP A 151 -4.03 0.64 -6.84
N CYS A 152 -3.36 1.26 -7.76
CA CYS A 152 -3.06 0.74 -9.09
C CYS A 152 -1.94 1.55 -9.77
N GLY A 153 -1.42 1.02 -10.86
CA GLY A 153 -0.56 1.79 -11.76
C GLY A 153 0.92 1.43 -11.74
N THR A 154 1.43 0.71 -10.73
CA THR A 154 2.87 0.38 -10.62
C THR A 154 3.46 -0.28 -11.88
N VAL A 155 2.67 -1.05 -12.62
CA VAL A 155 3.12 -1.79 -13.82
C VAL A 155 2.44 -1.35 -15.12
N ALA A 156 1.84 -0.17 -15.16
CA ALA A 156 1.06 0.32 -16.31
C ALA A 156 1.93 1.04 -17.35
N PHE A 157 2.91 0.37 -17.97
CA PHE A 157 3.93 0.96 -18.85
C PHE A 157 3.36 1.71 -20.06
N GLU A 158 2.44 1.09 -20.83
CA GLU A 158 1.88 1.70 -22.04
C GLU A 158 0.98 2.91 -21.74
N PRO A 159 0.05 2.85 -20.76
CA PRO A 159 -0.73 4.01 -20.33
C PRO A 159 0.14 5.21 -19.91
N TRP A 160 1.28 4.97 -19.25
CA TRP A 160 2.20 6.02 -18.83
C TRP A 160 2.84 6.75 -19.99
N GLN A 161 3.33 6.00 -20.99
CA GLN A 161 3.91 6.60 -22.19
C GLN A 161 2.86 7.45 -22.92
N THR A 162 1.63 7.00 -22.97
CA THR A 162 0.51 7.74 -23.57
C THR A 162 0.23 9.02 -22.81
N ALA A 163 0.15 8.97 -21.47
CA ALA A 163 -0.05 10.14 -20.63
C ALA A 163 1.09 11.16 -20.78
N LYS A 164 2.34 10.70 -20.76
CA LYS A 164 3.52 11.55 -20.93
C LYS A 164 3.49 12.29 -22.28
N LYS A 165 3.17 11.59 -23.38
CA LYS A 165 3.02 12.20 -24.71
C LYS A 165 1.89 13.22 -24.77
N ALA A 166 0.82 12.99 -24.01
CA ALA A 166 -0.32 13.90 -23.90
C ALA A 166 -0.07 15.09 -22.95
N GLY A 167 1.05 15.14 -22.24
CA GLY A 167 1.36 16.17 -21.27
C GLY A 167 0.52 16.06 -19.99
N VAL A 168 0.26 14.85 -19.52
CA VAL A 168 -0.33 14.55 -18.21
C VAL A 168 0.76 14.07 -17.26
N GLU A 169 0.91 14.76 -16.13
CA GLU A 169 1.77 14.30 -15.05
C GLU A 169 1.06 13.17 -14.28
N ILE A 170 1.81 12.15 -13.86
CA ILE A 170 1.25 11.02 -13.12
C ILE A 170 2.07 10.74 -11.87
N ILE A 171 1.37 10.61 -10.75
CA ILE A 171 1.90 10.11 -9.48
C ILE A 171 1.16 8.81 -9.17
N VAL A 172 1.90 7.78 -8.73
CA VAL A 172 1.34 6.51 -8.26
C VAL A 172 1.53 6.37 -6.77
N ILE A 173 0.48 5.94 -6.09
CA ILE A 173 0.49 5.51 -4.69
C ILE A 173 -0.13 4.11 -4.68
N ASP A 174 0.71 3.09 -4.61
CA ASP A 174 0.32 1.69 -4.82
C ASP A 174 1.06 0.78 -3.85
N HIS A 175 0.61 -0.47 -3.74
CA HIS A 175 1.24 -1.49 -2.90
C HIS A 175 1.41 -2.85 -3.61
N HIS A 176 0.94 -2.97 -4.84
CA HIS A 176 1.11 -4.19 -5.63
C HIS A 176 2.58 -4.47 -5.92
N LEU A 177 2.90 -5.74 -6.14
CA LEU A 177 4.28 -6.14 -6.44
C LEU A 177 4.82 -5.41 -7.65
N GLY A 178 5.95 -4.77 -7.48
CA GLY A 178 6.67 -4.11 -8.57
C GLY A 178 7.45 -5.11 -9.42
N VAL A 179 7.86 -4.65 -10.60
CA VAL A 179 8.78 -5.36 -11.51
C VAL A 179 10.14 -4.64 -11.53
N ILE A 180 11.15 -5.27 -12.15
CA ILE A 180 12.52 -4.73 -12.21
C ILE A 180 12.54 -3.39 -12.93
N ASP A 181 11.83 -3.28 -14.07
CA ASP A 181 11.76 -2.05 -14.84
C ASP A 181 10.70 -1.12 -14.24
N LYS A 182 11.13 0.08 -13.84
CA LYS A 182 10.24 1.10 -13.31
C LYS A 182 9.61 1.89 -14.46
N PRO A 183 8.27 2.06 -14.52
CA PRO A 183 7.67 2.91 -15.55
C PRO A 183 8.11 4.37 -15.39
N GLU A 184 8.12 5.13 -16.50
CA GLU A 184 8.50 6.55 -16.51
C GLU A 184 7.39 7.46 -15.95
N ALA A 185 7.02 7.29 -14.70
CA ALA A 185 6.12 8.19 -13.98
C ALA A 185 6.84 9.42 -13.44
N SER A 186 6.08 10.44 -13.06
CA SER A 186 6.62 11.59 -12.32
C SER A 186 7.10 11.17 -10.93
N ALA A 187 6.36 10.27 -10.26
CA ALA A 187 6.75 9.64 -9.01
C ALA A 187 5.97 8.32 -8.80
N ILE A 188 6.62 7.32 -8.19
CA ILE A 188 5.99 6.05 -7.79
C ILE A 188 6.28 5.79 -6.33
N ILE A 189 5.26 5.87 -5.51
CA ILE A 189 5.28 5.59 -4.08
C ILE A 189 4.72 4.19 -3.91
N ASN A 190 5.58 3.21 -3.69
CA ASN A 190 5.17 1.84 -3.49
C ASN A 190 6.22 1.09 -2.65
N PRO A 191 5.89 0.63 -1.42
CA PRO A 191 6.82 -0.07 -0.55
C PRO A 191 7.32 -1.40 -1.13
N ASN A 192 6.60 -1.99 -2.09
CA ASN A 192 6.90 -3.29 -2.69
C ASN A 192 7.68 -3.20 -4.02
N LEU A 193 8.25 -2.04 -4.35
CA LEU A 193 9.21 -1.96 -5.44
C LEU A 193 10.48 -2.75 -5.11
N ILE A 194 11.09 -3.35 -6.13
CA ILE A 194 12.27 -4.24 -5.95
C ILE A 194 13.43 -3.49 -5.30
N ASN A 195 13.66 -2.23 -5.68
CA ASN A 195 14.76 -1.40 -5.19
C ASN A 195 14.31 -0.39 -4.10
N GLU A 196 13.15 -0.60 -3.49
CA GLU A 196 12.70 0.25 -2.39
C GLU A 196 13.38 -0.17 -1.08
N GLU A 197 13.92 0.79 -0.33
CA GLU A 197 14.62 0.56 0.94
C GLU A 197 13.73 0.76 2.18
N PHE A 198 12.43 0.95 1.98
CA PHE A 198 11.47 1.14 3.05
C PHE A 198 11.48 -0.02 4.04
N SER A 199 11.70 0.28 5.34
CA SER A 199 11.95 -0.73 6.38
C SER A 199 10.72 -1.54 6.79
N HIS A 200 9.51 -1.05 6.50
CA HIS A 200 8.24 -1.68 6.86
C HIS A 200 7.57 -2.37 5.66
N LYS A 201 8.35 -3.08 4.85
CA LYS A 201 7.81 -3.92 3.77
C LYS A 201 7.03 -5.10 4.35
N ASN A 202 5.89 -5.43 3.75
CA ASN A 202 5.10 -6.60 4.09
C ASN A 202 5.69 -7.87 3.48
#